data_3414d09ef224e60c10edd655aef0a5ab
#
_entry.id   3414d09ef224e60c10edd655aef0a5ab
#
_cell.length_a   1.000
_cell.length_b   1.000
_cell.length_c   1.000
_cell.angle_alpha   90.00
_cell.angle_beta   90.00
_cell.angle_gamma   90.00
#
_symmetry.space_group_name_H-M   'P 1'
#
loop_
_entity.id
_entity.type
_entity.pdbx_description
1 polymer ?
#
loop_
_entity_poly.entity_id
_entity_poly.type
_entity_poly.pdbx_seq_one_letter_code
_entity_poly.pdbx_strand_id
1 'polypeptide(L)'
;MSRPTVLAAAEGKKDWHVLRTSREAVRLFIADMVHAVRCVPEALAEVRGSLHPLRAKQALETVFAELLLMAAFGLYLLLRLPAAADLYFSIMMPAAIFVLIAFALFVQSCGGDVTFGLIVSTLIVLGIVLQLMLTAYAAYAGATSPRRFLVIHCVSLITGLLALLFFRCVLRMRAVHAAVFLSLLTAACYLILFVFGSAPAGTNARAWLCIGPLSLQLTEIAKVLAAAAMALVISDTDRSGKARLLRSFAILAANGVFLAALGELGTLLVLTLVYACLLFVFCPDRTELRRATLLKMFGAVAVILVCVAVFSAVCLRASNGAKVAVIREVRTAAPAVDGDTRTIDEKIAAACARDKEAAKTCAPLINRVGNEVWKVCRRVLAMKKPEGLTDEQMLALGVDNYQLRRNNMAAASGGWFGSSYEMDRYTMVVAESDFVFAFVLRALGGVGGIAVLLMTLALLICGNRRLGAVAGRAEMAVGYAFLYALVGQMLICIAANIGLLPTVGLPMAFLSRGNANSVISYLLVLFILYAGRRPQKEVSR
;
A
#
# COMPACT_ATOMS: atom_id res chain seq x y z
N MET A 1 -18.95 -30.86 18.97
CA MET A 1 -18.83 -31.99 18.05
C MET A 1 -17.38 -32.19 17.65
N SER A 2 -16.86 -33.37 17.95
CA SER A 2 -15.46 -33.78 17.88
C SER A 2 -14.86 -33.67 16.46
N ARG A 3 -13.67 -33.08 16.37
CA ARG A 3 -12.82 -33.08 15.18
C ARG A 3 -12.61 -34.52 14.69
N PRO A 4 -12.69 -34.81 13.39
CA PRO A 4 -12.42 -36.16 12.90
C PRO A 4 -10.94 -36.51 13.12
N THR A 5 -10.73 -37.63 13.72
CA THR A 5 -9.54 -38.21 14.32
C THR A 5 -8.39 -38.58 13.35
N VAL A 6 -8.40 -38.14 12.10
CA VAL A 6 -7.28 -38.37 11.18
C VAL A 6 -6.12 -37.37 11.41
N LEU A 7 -6.37 -36.28 12.13
CA LEU A 7 -5.36 -35.27 12.45
C LEU A 7 -4.73 -35.43 13.85
N ALA A 8 -5.36 -36.17 14.75
CA ALA A 8 -4.89 -36.37 16.13
C ALA A 8 -3.67 -37.29 16.27
N ALA A 9 -3.38 -38.12 15.29
CA ALA A 9 -2.23 -39.04 15.33
C ALA A 9 -0.87 -38.35 15.05
N ALA A 10 -0.85 -37.04 14.93
CA ALA A 10 0.35 -36.29 14.56
C ALA A 10 0.83 -35.28 15.60
N GLU A 11 0.33 -35.33 16.82
CA GLU A 11 0.69 -34.40 17.93
C GLU A 11 1.93 -34.78 18.77
N GLY A 12 2.62 -35.87 18.41
CA GLY A 12 3.96 -36.15 18.98
C GLY A 12 5.02 -35.42 18.19
N LYS A 13 5.96 -34.69 18.84
CA LYS A 13 7.17 -34.03 18.32
C LYS A 13 7.46 -34.31 16.84
N LYS A 14 6.87 -33.54 15.93
CA LYS A 14 7.04 -33.75 14.51
C LYS A 14 8.31 -33.09 14.03
N ASP A 15 9.32 -33.88 13.98
CA ASP A 15 10.48 -33.65 13.17
C ASP A 15 10.03 -33.47 11.70
N TRP A 16 10.33 -32.32 11.14
CA TRP A 16 10.16 -32.05 9.71
C TRP A 16 10.95 -33.03 8.83
N HIS A 17 11.79 -33.84 9.41
CA HIS A 17 12.51 -34.93 8.72
C HIS A 17 11.57 -36.04 8.22
N VAL A 18 10.38 -36.21 8.78
CA VAL A 18 9.40 -37.23 8.35
C VAL A 18 8.67 -36.83 7.06
N LEU A 19 8.58 -35.52 6.72
CA LEU A 19 8.00 -35.06 5.46
C LEU A 19 9.02 -35.00 4.30
N ARG A 20 10.03 -35.87 4.32
CA ARG A 20 11.10 -35.89 3.31
C ARG A 20 10.66 -36.42 1.93
N THR A 21 9.52 -37.05 1.78
CA THR A 21 9.00 -37.37 0.45
C THR A 21 8.18 -36.20 -0.08
N SER A 22 8.68 -35.54 -1.10
CA SER A 22 8.00 -34.41 -1.78
C SER A 22 6.52 -34.73 -2.11
N ARG A 23 6.20 -35.99 -2.35
CA ARG A 23 4.83 -36.48 -2.63
C ARG A 23 3.90 -36.36 -1.42
N GLU A 24 4.35 -36.66 -0.21
CA GLU A 24 3.51 -36.57 1.00
C GLU A 24 3.25 -35.11 1.38
N ALA A 25 4.26 -34.26 1.28
CA ALA A 25 4.09 -32.81 1.51
C ALA A 25 3.07 -32.20 0.55
N VAL A 26 3.14 -32.56 -0.74
CA VAL A 26 2.17 -32.11 -1.75
C VAL A 26 0.78 -32.65 -1.47
N ARG A 27 0.64 -33.94 -1.10
CA ARG A 27 -0.67 -34.53 -0.73
C ARG A 27 -1.30 -33.82 0.46
N LEU A 28 -0.52 -33.53 1.50
CA LEU A 28 -1.01 -32.81 2.69
C LEU A 28 -1.39 -31.37 2.35
N PHE A 29 -0.62 -30.69 1.51
CA PHE A 29 -0.94 -29.34 1.04
C PHE A 29 -2.25 -29.33 0.23
N ILE A 30 -2.42 -30.26 -0.71
CA ILE A 30 -3.66 -30.40 -1.48
C ILE A 30 -4.84 -30.75 -0.57
N ALA A 31 -4.65 -31.64 0.42
CA ALA A 31 -5.70 -31.99 1.37
C ALA A 31 -6.16 -30.76 2.19
N ASP A 32 -5.22 -29.93 2.65
CA ASP A 32 -5.55 -28.68 3.36
C ASP A 32 -6.28 -27.68 2.44
N MET A 33 -5.88 -27.55 1.17
CA MET A 33 -6.58 -26.71 0.19
C MET A 33 -8.01 -27.20 -0.05
N VAL A 34 -8.19 -28.50 -0.29
CA VAL A 34 -9.52 -29.10 -0.49
C VAL A 34 -10.38 -28.94 0.75
N HIS A 35 -9.80 -29.11 1.94
CA HIS A 35 -10.50 -28.87 3.20
C HIS A 35 -10.94 -27.41 3.31
N ALA A 36 -10.05 -26.44 3.03
CA ALA A 36 -10.39 -25.01 3.07
C ALA A 36 -11.56 -24.67 2.11
N VAL A 37 -11.57 -25.24 0.90
CA VAL A 37 -12.67 -25.05 -0.06
C VAL A 37 -13.97 -25.68 0.44
N ARG A 38 -13.92 -26.91 0.96
CA ARG A 38 -15.10 -27.60 1.52
C ARG A 38 -15.69 -26.88 2.73
N CYS A 39 -14.86 -26.16 3.47
CA CYS A 39 -15.29 -25.39 4.64
C CYS A 39 -15.84 -24.00 4.31
N VAL A 40 -16.00 -23.62 3.04
CA VAL A 40 -16.59 -22.32 2.68
C VAL A 40 -17.99 -22.10 3.29
N PRO A 41 -18.94 -23.08 3.24
CA PRO A 41 -20.24 -22.90 3.89
C PRO A 41 -20.13 -22.73 5.42
N GLU A 42 -19.23 -23.50 6.05
CA GLU A 42 -18.96 -23.38 7.49
C GLU A 42 -18.30 -22.05 7.84
N ALA A 43 -17.35 -21.59 7.02
CA ALA A 43 -16.73 -20.27 7.19
C ALA A 43 -17.78 -19.15 7.07
N LEU A 44 -18.70 -19.27 6.13
CA LEU A 44 -19.80 -18.31 5.98
C LEU A 44 -20.75 -18.37 7.19
N ALA A 45 -21.11 -19.56 7.66
CA ALA A 45 -21.93 -19.75 8.84
C ALA A 45 -21.23 -19.22 10.11
N GLU A 46 -19.91 -19.43 10.25
CA GLU A 46 -19.11 -18.90 11.34
C GLU A 46 -19.05 -17.38 11.29
N VAL A 47 -18.81 -16.77 10.12
CA VAL A 47 -18.85 -15.32 9.96
C VAL A 47 -20.21 -14.79 10.38
N ARG A 48 -21.30 -15.39 9.89
CA ARG A 48 -22.66 -15.00 10.23
C ARG A 48 -22.95 -15.18 11.73
N GLY A 49 -22.58 -16.31 12.32
CA GLY A 49 -22.83 -16.62 13.72
C GLY A 49 -21.95 -15.85 14.71
N SER A 50 -20.80 -15.36 14.27
CA SER A 50 -19.89 -14.56 15.11
C SER A 50 -20.23 -13.07 15.12
N LEU A 51 -21.11 -12.62 14.22
CA LEU A 51 -21.56 -11.24 14.20
C LEU A 51 -22.62 -11.00 15.28
N HIS A 52 -22.48 -9.89 15.99
CA HIS A 52 -23.46 -9.50 17.00
C HIS A 52 -24.80 -9.14 16.37
N PRO A 53 -25.93 -9.49 17.03
CA PRO A 53 -27.22 -8.99 16.60
C PRO A 53 -27.21 -7.46 16.69
N LEU A 54 -27.73 -6.81 15.63
CA LEU A 54 -27.78 -5.36 15.55
C LEU A 54 -28.69 -4.82 16.68
N ARG A 55 -28.13 -3.97 17.51
CA ARG A 55 -28.92 -3.21 18.50
C ARG A 55 -29.44 -1.97 17.81
N ALA A 56 -30.75 -1.89 17.60
CA ALA A 56 -31.41 -0.82 16.86
C ALA A 56 -30.95 0.59 17.30
N LYS A 57 -30.85 0.82 18.61
CA LYS A 57 -30.40 2.10 19.16
C LYS A 57 -28.98 2.47 18.70
N GLN A 58 -28.02 1.54 18.83
CA GLN A 58 -26.61 1.79 18.46
C GLN A 58 -26.43 1.93 16.95
N ALA A 59 -27.17 1.13 16.18
CA ALA A 59 -27.19 1.25 14.72
C ALA A 59 -27.71 2.64 14.29
N LEU A 60 -28.80 3.10 14.93
CA LEU A 60 -29.38 4.41 14.67
C LEU A 60 -28.42 5.55 15.01
N GLU A 61 -27.75 5.47 16.17
CA GLU A 61 -26.75 6.47 16.61
C GLU A 61 -25.58 6.56 15.61
N THR A 62 -25.08 5.40 15.12
CA THR A 62 -24.01 5.38 14.13
C THR A 62 -24.46 5.95 12.79
N VAL A 63 -25.63 5.54 12.30
CA VAL A 63 -26.19 6.08 11.05
C VAL A 63 -26.43 7.58 11.15
N PHE A 64 -26.94 8.04 12.29
CA PHE A 64 -27.15 9.48 12.53
C PHE A 64 -25.83 10.27 12.50
N ALA A 65 -24.77 9.73 13.11
CA ALA A 65 -23.44 10.35 13.06
C ALA A 65 -22.89 10.44 11.63
N GLU A 66 -23.10 9.38 10.81
CA GLU A 66 -22.71 9.38 9.39
C GLU A 66 -23.50 10.42 8.58
N LEU A 67 -24.81 10.52 8.80
CA LEU A 67 -25.66 11.51 8.13
C LEU A 67 -25.24 12.94 8.52
N LEU A 68 -24.93 13.18 9.79
CA LEU A 68 -24.45 14.48 10.26
C LEU A 68 -23.10 14.85 9.60
N LEU A 69 -22.18 13.88 9.51
CA LEU A 69 -20.91 14.04 8.83
C LEU A 69 -21.11 14.42 7.35
N MET A 70 -21.99 13.71 6.65
CA MET A 70 -22.31 14.00 5.25
C MET A 70 -22.96 15.36 5.07
N ALA A 71 -23.86 15.75 5.97
CA ALA A 71 -24.49 17.08 5.96
C ALA A 71 -23.45 18.19 6.19
N ALA A 72 -22.49 17.99 7.10
CA ALA A 72 -21.40 18.95 7.36
C ALA A 72 -20.51 19.14 6.13
N PHE A 73 -20.13 18.07 5.44
CA PHE A 73 -19.38 18.16 4.18
C PHE A 73 -20.23 18.76 3.04
N GLY A 74 -21.52 18.47 2.97
CA GLY A 74 -22.43 19.10 2.01
C GLY A 74 -22.52 20.61 2.22
N LEU A 75 -22.65 21.05 3.47
CA LEU A 75 -22.64 22.48 3.83
C LEU A 75 -21.30 23.12 3.47
N TYR A 76 -20.18 22.45 3.74
CA TYR A 76 -18.87 22.91 3.33
C TYR A 76 -18.78 23.14 1.81
N LEU A 77 -19.26 22.18 1.00
CA LEU A 77 -19.32 22.31 -0.46
C LEU A 77 -20.21 23.45 -0.90
N LEU A 78 -21.39 23.59 -0.29
CA LEU A 78 -22.33 24.67 -0.62
C LEU A 78 -21.70 26.05 -0.40
N LEU A 79 -20.94 26.23 0.68
CA LEU A 79 -20.27 27.49 1.01
C LEU A 79 -19.04 27.76 0.13
N ARG A 80 -18.34 26.73 -0.30
CA ARG A 80 -17.04 26.86 -0.99
C ARG A 80 -17.13 26.63 -2.50
N LEU A 81 -18.02 25.77 -2.95
CA LEU A 81 -18.11 25.32 -4.34
C LEU A 81 -19.56 24.96 -4.73
N PRO A 82 -20.46 25.94 -4.91
CA PRO A 82 -21.89 25.68 -5.15
C PRO A 82 -22.15 24.71 -6.31
N ALA A 83 -21.41 24.81 -7.41
CA ALA A 83 -21.56 23.91 -8.56
C ALA A 83 -21.27 22.43 -8.23
N ALA A 84 -20.37 22.15 -7.28
CA ALA A 84 -20.13 20.79 -6.81
C ALA A 84 -21.19 20.34 -5.79
N ALA A 85 -21.81 21.28 -5.07
CA ALA A 85 -22.84 20.99 -4.09
C ALA A 85 -24.10 20.38 -4.75
N ASP A 86 -24.53 20.88 -5.89
CA ASP A 86 -25.69 20.32 -6.61
C ASP A 86 -25.48 18.87 -6.97
N LEU A 87 -24.31 18.51 -7.49
CA LEU A 87 -23.96 17.13 -7.82
C LEU A 87 -23.84 16.26 -6.57
N TYR A 88 -23.31 16.82 -5.48
CA TYR A 88 -23.21 16.15 -4.19
C TYR A 88 -24.58 15.78 -3.63
N PHE A 89 -25.49 16.74 -3.49
CA PHE A 89 -26.81 16.50 -2.92
C PHE A 89 -27.72 15.66 -3.81
N SER A 90 -27.66 15.82 -5.13
CA SER A 90 -28.56 15.14 -6.05
C SER A 90 -28.20 13.67 -6.30
N ILE A 91 -26.91 13.33 -6.33
CA ILE A 91 -26.43 12.01 -6.78
C ILE A 91 -25.52 11.34 -5.75
N MET A 92 -24.51 12.09 -5.26
CA MET A 92 -23.42 11.46 -4.50
C MET A 92 -23.83 11.14 -3.06
N MET A 93 -24.55 12.03 -2.42
CA MET A 93 -25.02 11.85 -1.05
C MET A 93 -25.97 10.65 -0.91
N PRO A 94 -27.04 10.52 -1.71
CA PRO A 94 -27.95 9.38 -1.60
C PRO A 94 -27.26 8.03 -1.79
N ALA A 95 -26.34 7.96 -2.73
CA ALA A 95 -25.67 6.70 -3.03
C ALA A 95 -24.52 6.41 -2.04
N ALA A 96 -23.82 7.44 -1.51
CA ALA A 96 -22.85 7.27 -0.43
C ALA A 96 -23.50 6.82 0.87
N ILE A 97 -24.72 7.30 1.19
CA ILE A 97 -25.50 6.85 2.34
C ILE A 97 -25.63 5.32 2.36
N PHE A 98 -25.92 4.71 1.22
CA PHE A 98 -26.04 3.25 1.15
C PHE A 98 -24.73 2.54 1.54
N VAL A 99 -23.58 3.00 1.02
CA VAL A 99 -22.25 2.42 1.35
C VAL A 99 -21.93 2.61 2.82
N LEU A 100 -22.18 3.80 3.35
CA LEU A 100 -21.87 4.15 4.74
C LEU A 100 -22.78 3.41 5.72
N ILE A 101 -24.07 3.29 5.43
CA ILE A 101 -24.99 2.49 6.25
C ILE A 101 -24.57 1.03 6.26
N ALA A 102 -24.30 0.43 5.10
CA ALA A 102 -23.83 -0.95 5.02
C ALA A 102 -22.53 -1.17 5.79
N PHE A 103 -21.60 -0.23 5.70
CA PHE A 103 -20.34 -0.25 6.45
C PHE A 103 -20.57 -0.08 7.96
N ALA A 104 -21.40 0.89 8.37
CA ALA A 104 -21.74 1.13 9.77
C ALA A 104 -22.44 -0.10 10.42
N LEU A 105 -23.35 -0.75 9.68
CA LEU A 105 -23.98 -1.99 10.13
C LEU A 105 -22.96 -3.11 10.32
N PHE A 106 -21.98 -3.22 9.41
CA PHE A 106 -20.88 -4.18 9.57
C PHE A 106 -20.00 -3.87 10.79
N VAL A 107 -19.66 -2.61 11.03
CA VAL A 107 -18.91 -2.16 12.23
C VAL A 107 -19.65 -2.57 13.50
N GLN A 108 -20.95 -2.32 13.57
CA GLN A 108 -21.79 -2.70 14.71
C GLN A 108 -21.84 -4.22 14.91
N SER A 109 -21.98 -4.96 13.82
CA SER A 109 -21.98 -6.43 13.83
C SER A 109 -20.67 -7.02 14.34
N CYS A 110 -19.55 -6.32 14.17
CA CYS A 110 -18.24 -6.70 14.70
C CYS A 110 -18.00 -6.26 16.16
N GLY A 111 -19.02 -5.83 16.90
CA GLY A 111 -18.94 -5.45 18.32
C GLY A 111 -18.67 -3.95 18.55
N GLY A 112 -18.98 -3.11 17.56
CA GLY A 112 -19.18 -1.67 17.74
C GLY A 112 -17.96 -0.85 18.13
N ASP A 113 -16.85 -0.92 17.39
CA ASP A 113 -15.81 0.10 17.52
C ASP A 113 -16.20 1.33 16.69
N VAL A 114 -17.09 2.15 17.29
CA VAL A 114 -17.66 3.33 16.64
C VAL A 114 -16.55 4.29 16.20
N THR A 115 -15.50 4.45 17.02
CA THR A 115 -14.38 5.36 16.71
C THR A 115 -13.65 4.93 15.44
N PHE A 116 -13.26 3.65 15.36
CA PHE A 116 -12.60 3.12 14.16
C PHE A 116 -13.50 3.24 12.92
N GLY A 117 -14.77 2.90 13.07
CA GLY A 117 -15.78 3.02 12.02
C GLY A 117 -15.92 4.46 11.51
N LEU A 118 -16.13 5.42 12.41
CA LEU A 118 -16.30 6.83 12.06
C LEU A 118 -15.08 7.42 11.37
N ILE A 119 -13.84 7.05 11.77
CA ILE A 119 -12.64 7.51 11.09
C ILE A 119 -12.64 7.03 9.63
N VAL A 120 -12.94 5.75 9.40
CA VAL A 120 -12.99 5.18 8.04
C VAL A 120 -14.09 5.85 7.21
N SER A 121 -15.29 6.00 7.77
CA SER A 121 -16.39 6.70 7.09
C SER A 121 -16.04 8.13 6.74
N THR A 122 -15.39 8.85 7.66
CA THR A 122 -14.91 10.22 7.41
C THR A 122 -13.92 10.26 6.25
N LEU A 123 -12.99 9.30 6.17
CA LEU A 123 -12.06 9.20 5.05
C LEU A 123 -12.77 8.89 3.73
N ILE A 124 -13.79 8.03 3.74
CA ILE A 124 -14.61 7.72 2.56
C ILE A 124 -15.34 8.98 2.06
N VAL A 125 -16.05 9.67 2.97
CA VAL A 125 -16.78 10.89 2.62
C VAL A 125 -15.85 11.99 2.14
N LEU A 126 -14.72 12.17 2.82
CA LEU A 126 -13.69 13.13 2.41
C LEU A 126 -13.16 12.79 1.00
N GLY A 127 -12.89 11.52 0.72
CA GLY A 127 -12.48 11.08 -0.61
C GLY A 127 -13.52 11.43 -1.69
N ILE A 128 -14.80 11.19 -1.42
CA ILE A 128 -15.90 11.56 -2.32
C ILE A 128 -15.92 13.08 -2.56
N VAL A 129 -15.83 13.86 -1.51
CA VAL A 129 -15.82 15.34 -1.59
C VAL A 129 -14.62 15.85 -2.39
N LEU A 130 -13.42 15.32 -2.12
CA LEU A 130 -12.21 15.72 -2.86
C LEU A 130 -12.30 15.38 -4.35
N GLN A 131 -12.80 14.20 -4.71
CA GLN A 131 -12.98 13.82 -6.11
C GLN A 131 -14.05 14.69 -6.80
N LEU A 132 -15.11 15.09 -6.10
CA LEU A 132 -16.09 16.06 -6.59
C LEU A 132 -15.46 17.44 -6.82
N MET A 133 -14.67 17.93 -5.87
CA MET A 133 -13.98 19.19 -6.02
C MET A 133 -13.05 19.18 -7.23
N LEU A 134 -12.31 18.09 -7.46
CA LEU A 134 -11.45 17.93 -8.64
C LEU A 134 -12.24 17.99 -9.96
N THR A 135 -13.47 17.45 -10.00
CA THR A 135 -14.30 17.49 -11.22
C THR A 135 -14.88 18.86 -11.51
N ALA A 136 -15.07 19.68 -10.47
CA ALA A 136 -15.59 21.04 -10.62
C ALA A 136 -14.54 22.03 -11.15
N TYR A 137 -13.26 21.66 -11.12
CA TYR A 137 -12.19 22.49 -11.70
C TYR A 137 -12.00 22.19 -13.18
N ALA A 138 -12.41 23.14 -14.02
CA ALA A 138 -12.34 23.03 -15.49
C ALA A 138 -10.92 22.78 -16.04
N ALA A 139 -9.89 23.18 -15.30
CA ALA A 139 -8.48 22.97 -15.65
C ALA A 139 -8.02 21.52 -15.47
N TYR A 140 -8.80 20.65 -14.80
CA TYR A 140 -8.42 19.28 -14.51
C TYR A 140 -9.05 18.29 -15.51
N ALA A 141 -8.44 18.18 -16.69
CA ALA A 141 -8.93 17.34 -17.78
C ALA A 141 -8.91 15.81 -17.50
N GLY A 142 -8.31 15.37 -16.39
CA GLY A 142 -8.18 13.97 -15.99
C GLY A 142 -9.20 13.49 -14.97
N ALA A 143 -10.14 14.35 -14.54
CA ALA A 143 -11.11 14.01 -13.51
C ALA A 143 -12.06 12.90 -13.98
N THR A 144 -12.19 11.85 -13.16
CA THR A 144 -13.17 10.81 -13.41
C THR A 144 -14.55 11.33 -13.04
N SER A 145 -15.55 10.84 -13.77
CA SER A 145 -16.94 11.02 -13.35
C SER A 145 -17.11 10.62 -11.88
N PRO A 146 -17.65 11.49 -11.01
CA PRO A 146 -17.93 11.18 -9.60
C PRO A 146 -18.79 9.93 -9.42
N ARG A 147 -19.70 9.65 -10.34
CA ARG A 147 -20.51 8.43 -10.36
C ARG A 147 -19.64 7.18 -10.41
N ARG A 148 -18.58 7.20 -11.24
CA ARG A 148 -17.63 6.06 -11.33
C ARG A 148 -16.88 5.84 -10.02
N PHE A 149 -16.48 6.91 -9.34
CA PHE A 149 -15.81 6.81 -8.04
C PHE A 149 -16.71 6.14 -7.01
N LEU A 150 -17.99 6.50 -6.97
CA LEU A 150 -18.96 5.91 -6.06
C LEU A 150 -19.23 4.43 -6.36
N VAL A 151 -19.42 4.07 -7.65
CA VAL A 151 -19.56 2.67 -8.08
C VAL A 151 -18.36 1.84 -7.63
N ILE A 152 -17.15 2.39 -7.70
CA ILE A 152 -15.94 1.73 -7.21
C ILE A 152 -16.06 1.45 -5.71
N HIS A 153 -16.56 2.36 -4.89
CA HIS A 153 -16.75 2.13 -3.46
C HIS A 153 -17.78 1.02 -3.18
N CYS A 154 -18.93 1.01 -3.88
CA CYS A 154 -19.93 -0.06 -3.77
C CYS A 154 -19.34 -1.43 -4.12
N VAL A 155 -18.67 -1.53 -5.27
CA VAL A 155 -18.03 -2.77 -5.72
C VAL A 155 -16.93 -3.19 -4.76
N SER A 156 -16.15 -2.23 -4.25
CA SER A 156 -15.04 -2.50 -3.31
C SER A 156 -15.54 -3.03 -1.97
N LEU A 157 -16.65 -2.55 -1.47
CA LEU A 157 -17.26 -3.09 -0.25
C LEU A 157 -17.66 -4.57 -0.43
N ILE A 158 -18.34 -4.89 -1.54
CA ILE A 158 -18.76 -6.27 -1.84
C ILE A 158 -17.55 -7.18 -2.04
N THR A 159 -16.58 -6.76 -2.86
CA THR A 159 -15.37 -7.54 -3.12
C THR A 159 -14.50 -7.66 -1.87
N GLY A 160 -14.48 -6.66 -1.00
CA GLY A 160 -13.81 -6.70 0.30
C GLY A 160 -14.42 -7.75 1.24
N LEU A 161 -15.76 -7.90 1.26
CA LEU A 161 -16.44 -8.95 2.01
C LEU A 161 -16.13 -10.35 1.46
N LEU A 162 -16.09 -10.52 0.14
CA LEU A 162 -15.70 -11.78 -0.48
C LEU A 162 -14.23 -12.14 -0.17
N ALA A 163 -13.36 -11.14 -0.20
CA ALA A 163 -11.96 -11.33 0.14
C ALA A 163 -11.76 -11.62 1.64
N LEU A 164 -12.58 -11.05 2.53
CA LEU A 164 -12.62 -11.44 3.94
C LEU A 164 -12.93 -12.94 4.09
N LEU A 165 -13.95 -13.43 3.37
CA LEU A 165 -14.31 -14.86 3.39
C LEU A 165 -13.15 -15.73 2.86
N PHE A 166 -12.48 -15.30 1.78
CA PHE A 166 -11.28 -15.98 1.27
C PHE A 166 -10.22 -16.13 2.35
N PHE A 167 -9.85 -15.05 3.06
CA PHE A 167 -8.86 -15.12 4.13
C PHE A 167 -9.32 -15.98 5.30
N ARG A 168 -10.62 -16.00 5.62
CA ARG A 168 -11.18 -16.91 6.62
C ARG A 168 -10.98 -18.39 6.25
N CYS A 169 -11.18 -18.74 4.99
CA CYS A 169 -10.92 -20.09 4.50
C CYS A 169 -9.41 -20.42 4.54
N VAL A 170 -8.55 -19.49 4.12
CA VAL A 170 -7.10 -19.66 4.15
C VAL A 170 -6.59 -19.87 5.59
N LEU A 171 -7.11 -19.12 6.55
CA LEU A 171 -6.72 -19.22 7.97
C LEU A 171 -7.15 -20.55 8.64
N ARG A 172 -8.00 -21.37 8.00
CA ARG A 172 -8.30 -22.74 8.44
C ARG A 172 -7.24 -23.76 8.04
N MET A 173 -6.38 -23.42 7.07
CA MET A 173 -5.22 -24.20 6.72
C MET A 173 -4.17 -24.14 7.83
N ARG A 174 -3.22 -25.06 7.84
CA ARG A 174 -2.02 -24.93 8.67
C ARG A 174 -1.25 -23.68 8.26
N ALA A 175 -0.71 -22.94 9.22
CA ALA A 175 -0.05 -21.65 8.98
C ALA A 175 1.03 -21.73 7.86
N VAL A 176 1.81 -22.83 7.84
CA VAL A 176 2.84 -23.05 6.81
C VAL A 176 2.22 -23.27 5.43
N HIS A 177 1.15 -24.07 5.34
CA HIS A 177 0.49 -24.32 4.06
C HIS A 177 -0.23 -23.08 3.54
N ALA A 178 -0.88 -22.34 4.43
CA ALA A 178 -1.49 -21.04 4.10
C ALA A 178 -0.43 -20.04 3.58
N ALA A 179 0.71 -19.95 4.25
CA ALA A 179 1.79 -19.07 3.82
C ALA A 179 2.37 -19.46 2.45
N VAL A 180 2.56 -20.77 2.20
CA VAL A 180 3.01 -21.28 0.89
C VAL A 180 1.96 -20.97 -0.18
N PHE A 181 0.68 -21.25 0.09
CA PHE A 181 -0.41 -20.95 -0.84
C PHE A 181 -0.46 -19.46 -1.22
N LEU A 182 -0.41 -18.56 -0.23
CA LEU A 182 -0.40 -17.12 -0.47
C LEU A 182 0.85 -16.67 -1.23
N SER A 183 2.02 -17.28 -0.95
CA SER A 183 3.26 -16.99 -1.68
C SER A 183 3.21 -17.45 -3.13
N LEU A 184 2.63 -18.62 -3.40
CA LEU A 184 2.41 -19.10 -4.76
C LEU A 184 1.43 -18.20 -5.53
N LEU A 185 0.36 -17.77 -4.88
CA LEU A 185 -0.60 -16.84 -5.47
C LEU A 185 0.05 -15.48 -5.77
N THR A 186 0.91 -14.99 -4.87
CA THR A 186 1.72 -13.78 -5.08
C THR A 186 2.65 -13.95 -6.29
N ALA A 187 3.35 -15.08 -6.39
CA ALA A 187 4.21 -15.38 -7.53
C ALA A 187 3.42 -15.47 -8.84
N ALA A 188 2.22 -16.03 -8.82
CA ALA A 188 1.32 -16.05 -9.97
C ALA A 188 0.92 -14.63 -10.42
N CYS A 189 0.61 -13.73 -9.49
CA CYS A 189 0.36 -12.32 -9.81
C CYS A 189 1.56 -11.67 -10.53
N TYR A 190 2.78 -11.91 -10.04
CA TYR A 190 3.98 -11.38 -10.69
C TYR A 190 4.23 -12.02 -12.07
N LEU A 191 4.03 -13.32 -12.20
CA LEU A 191 4.19 -14.00 -13.49
C LEU A 191 3.21 -13.44 -14.53
N ILE A 192 1.94 -13.23 -14.16
CA ILE A 192 0.95 -12.58 -15.01
C ILE A 192 1.42 -11.18 -15.42
N LEU A 193 1.98 -10.40 -14.50
CA LEU A 193 2.49 -9.07 -14.79
C LEU A 193 3.73 -9.08 -15.69
N PHE A 194 4.60 -10.09 -15.58
CA PHE A 194 5.74 -10.24 -16.50
C PHE A 194 5.32 -10.51 -17.93
N VAL A 195 4.25 -11.30 -18.11
CA VAL A 195 3.76 -11.69 -19.44
C VAL A 195 2.82 -10.65 -20.03
N PHE A 196 1.83 -10.20 -19.26
CA PHE A 196 0.71 -9.36 -19.71
C PHE A 196 0.71 -7.95 -19.10
N GLY A 197 1.67 -7.64 -18.23
CA GLY A 197 1.70 -6.36 -17.54
C GLY A 197 1.95 -5.19 -18.46
N SER A 198 1.15 -4.15 -18.28
CA SER A 198 1.27 -2.87 -18.97
C SER A 198 1.79 -1.79 -18.02
N ALA A 199 2.46 -0.80 -18.60
CA ALA A 199 2.88 0.41 -17.91
C ALA A 199 2.00 1.57 -18.37
N PRO A 200 1.46 2.40 -17.46
CA PRO A 200 0.79 3.64 -17.84
C PRO A 200 1.71 4.56 -18.61
N ALA A 201 1.15 5.40 -19.48
CA ALA A 201 1.90 6.36 -20.28
C ALA A 201 2.82 7.22 -19.39
N GLY A 202 4.09 7.35 -19.75
CA GLY A 202 5.10 8.09 -18.99
C GLY A 202 5.75 7.31 -17.82
N THR A 203 5.36 6.05 -17.59
CA THR A 203 5.99 5.18 -16.59
C THR A 203 6.54 3.91 -17.25
N ASN A 204 7.51 3.25 -16.59
CA ASN A 204 8.01 1.95 -17.04
C ASN A 204 7.62 0.83 -16.05
N ALA A 205 6.77 1.13 -15.06
CA ALA A 205 6.33 0.16 -14.07
C ALA A 205 5.24 -0.73 -14.67
N ARG A 206 5.55 -2.01 -14.91
CA ARG A 206 4.59 -3.00 -15.43
C ARG A 206 3.71 -3.57 -14.32
N ALA A 207 2.99 -2.71 -13.61
CA ALA A 207 2.19 -3.08 -12.45
C ALA A 207 0.72 -3.34 -12.76
N TRP A 208 0.29 -3.02 -13.98
CA TRP A 208 -1.12 -2.99 -14.36
C TRP A 208 -1.46 -4.10 -15.34
N LEU A 209 -2.58 -4.78 -15.06
CA LEU A 209 -3.23 -5.67 -16.01
C LEU A 209 -4.42 -4.93 -16.61
N CYS A 210 -4.37 -4.66 -17.91
CA CYS A 210 -5.46 -4.00 -18.63
C CYS A 210 -6.26 -5.04 -19.42
N ILE A 211 -7.55 -5.18 -19.08
CA ILE A 211 -8.50 -6.06 -19.76
C ILE A 211 -9.66 -5.20 -20.27
N GLY A 212 -9.57 -4.80 -21.53
CA GLY A 212 -10.52 -3.84 -22.08
C GLY A 212 -10.49 -2.50 -21.31
N PRO A 213 -11.65 -2.00 -20.85
CA PRO A 213 -11.71 -0.74 -20.10
C PRO A 213 -11.30 -0.88 -18.61
N LEU A 214 -11.05 -2.10 -18.14
CA LEU A 214 -10.66 -2.38 -16.77
C LEU A 214 -9.13 -2.39 -16.65
N SER A 215 -8.61 -1.56 -15.74
CA SER A 215 -7.21 -1.59 -15.34
C SER A 215 -7.12 -2.03 -13.87
N LEU A 216 -6.41 -3.11 -13.62
CA LEU A 216 -6.21 -3.69 -12.30
C LEU A 216 -4.73 -3.67 -11.95
N GLN A 217 -4.37 -3.02 -10.86
CA GLN A 217 -3.00 -3.03 -10.36
C GLN A 217 -2.77 -4.30 -9.53
N LEU A 218 -2.25 -5.36 -10.16
CA LEU A 218 -2.03 -6.64 -9.50
C LEU A 218 -0.98 -6.59 -8.39
N THR A 219 -0.06 -5.62 -8.42
CA THR A 219 0.92 -5.43 -7.34
C THR A 219 0.26 -5.07 -6.02
N GLU A 220 -0.89 -4.40 -6.02
CA GLU A 220 -1.68 -4.13 -4.82
C GLU A 220 -2.22 -5.42 -4.18
N ILE A 221 -2.71 -6.35 -5.00
CA ILE A 221 -3.16 -7.67 -4.54
C ILE A 221 -1.97 -8.48 -4.03
N ALA A 222 -0.89 -8.56 -4.79
CA ALA A 222 0.34 -9.26 -4.43
C ALA A 222 0.91 -8.78 -3.09
N LYS A 223 0.87 -7.47 -2.82
CA LYS A 223 1.28 -6.85 -1.57
C LYS A 223 0.54 -7.43 -0.36
N VAL A 224 -0.77 -7.54 -0.44
CA VAL A 224 -1.62 -8.04 0.67
C VAL A 224 -1.38 -9.53 0.91
N LEU A 225 -1.28 -10.32 -0.17
CA LEU A 225 -0.97 -11.75 -0.08
C LEU A 225 0.41 -11.99 0.54
N ALA A 226 1.43 -11.24 0.11
CA ALA A 226 2.79 -11.32 0.65
C ALA A 226 2.85 -10.89 2.13
N ALA A 227 2.15 -9.81 2.49
CA ALA A 227 2.07 -9.34 3.87
C ALA A 227 1.43 -10.39 4.79
N ALA A 228 0.34 -11.02 4.36
CA ALA A 228 -0.31 -12.11 5.09
C ALA A 228 0.58 -13.35 5.19
N ALA A 229 1.28 -13.72 4.13
CA ALA A 229 2.23 -14.85 4.14
C ALA A 229 3.38 -14.61 5.14
N MET A 230 3.97 -13.41 5.15
CA MET A 230 5.01 -13.04 6.13
C MET A 230 4.48 -13.10 7.56
N ALA A 231 3.27 -12.60 7.79
CA ALA A 231 2.62 -12.61 9.10
C ALA A 231 2.38 -14.02 9.63
N LEU A 232 1.89 -14.93 8.78
CA LEU A 232 1.69 -16.33 9.16
C LEU A 232 2.99 -17.03 9.53
N VAL A 233 4.06 -16.81 8.77
CA VAL A 233 5.37 -17.43 9.04
C VAL A 233 6.00 -16.88 10.32
N ILE A 234 5.94 -15.55 10.54
CA ILE A 234 6.58 -14.95 11.72
C ILE A 234 5.84 -15.26 13.02
N SER A 235 4.53 -15.49 12.94
CA SER A 235 3.68 -15.81 14.09
C SER A 235 3.65 -17.30 14.44
N ASP A 236 4.19 -18.19 13.59
CA ASP A 236 4.18 -19.65 13.77
C ASP A 236 5.10 -20.08 14.93
N THR A 237 4.50 -20.41 16.09
CA THR A 237 5.23 -20.83 17.29
C THR A 237 5.78 -22.23 17.23
N ASP A 238 5.33 -23.06 16.30
CA ASP A 238 5.83 -24.44 16.15
C ASP A 238 7.25 -24.47 15.61
N ARG A 239 7.80 -23.32 15.23
CA ARG A 239 9.12 -23.12 14.67
C ARG A 239 10.03 -22.34 15.61
N SER A 240 11.31 -22.64 15.52
CA SER A 240 12.31 -21.83 16.22
C SER A 240 12.29 -20.39 15.73
N GLY A 241 12.55 -19.44 16.63
CA GLY A 241 12.58 -18.01 16.31
C GLY A 241 13.47 -17.68 15.11
N LYS A 242 14.63 -18.36 15.00
CA LYS A 242 15.54 -18.22 13.85
C LYS A 242 14.88 -18.65 12.53
N ALA A 243 14.16 -19.77 12.52
CA ALA A 243 13.50 -20.27 11.31
C ALA A 243 12.35 -19.35 10.89
N ARG A 244 11.60 -18.78 11.85
CA ARG A 244 10.54 -17.80 11.59
C ARG A 244 11.09 -16.55 10.91
N LEU A 245 12.14 -15.98 11.48
CA LEU A 245 12.78 -14.78 10.94
C LEU A 245 13.36 -15.02 9.55
N LEU A 246 14.13 -16.10 9.36
CA LEU A 246 14.77 -16.38 8.08
C LEU A 246 13.75 -16.61 6.96
N ARG A 247 12.67 -17.35 7.24
CA ARG A 247 11.64 -17.66 6.23
C ARG A 247 10.78 -16.43 5.90
N SER A 248 10.37 -15.65 6.89
CA SER A 248 9.61 -14.42 6.64
C SER A 248 10.47 -13.39 5.88
N PHE A 249 11.77 -13.29 6.19
CA PHE A 249 12.71 -12.49 5.42
C PHE A 249 12.89 -13.01 3.98
N ALA A 250 12.95 -14.32 3.78
CA ALA A 250 13.05 -14.91 2.44
C ALA A 250 11.83 -14.57 1.57
N ILE A 251 10.61 -14.52 2.17
CA ILE A 251 9.41 -14.05 1.46
C ILE A 251 9.57 -12.59 1.06
N LEU A 252 10.03 -11.71 1.97
CA LEU A 252 10.27 -10.31 1.66
C LEU A 252 11.32 -10.14 0.55
N ALA A 253 12.43 -10.86 0.65
CA ALA A 253 13.53 -10.79 -0.33
C ALA A 253 13.08 -11.26 -1.72
N ALA A 254 12.33 -12.38 -1.80
CA ALA A 254 11.77 -12.86 -3.06
C ALA A 254 10.82 -11.83 -3.69
N ASN A 255 9.91 -11.24 -2.90
CA ASN A 255 9.05 -10.15 -3.36
C ASN A 255 9.86 -8.94 -3.82
N GLY A 256 10.94 -8.60 -3.10
CA GLY A 256 11.83 -7.50 -3.46
C GLY A 256 12.45 -7.67 -4.84
N VAL A 257 12.91 -8.87 -5.18
CA VAL A 257 13.46 -9.17 -6.51
C VAL A 257 12.42 -8.99 -7.61
N PHE A 258 11.21 -9.53 -7.42
CA PHE A 258 10.13 -9.41 -8.40
C PHE A 258 9.65 -7.96 -8.56
N LEU A 259 9.45 -7.22 -7.46
CA LEU A 259 9.02 -5.83 -7.50
C LEU A 259 10.07 -4.90 -8.10
N ALA A 260 11.35 -5.13 -7.81
CA ALA A 260 12.44 -4.40 -8.45
C ALA A 260 12.47 -4.67 -9.97
N ALA A 261 12.25 -5.92 -10.39
CA ALA A 261 12.19 -6.28 -11.79
C ALA A 261 10.96 -5.68 -12.52
N LEU A 262 9.85 -5.44 -11.81
CA LEU A 262 8.65 -4.77 -12.32
C LEU A 262 8.73 -3.24 -12.26
N GLY A 263 9.71 -2.68 -11.54
CA GLY A 263 9.87 -1.24 -11.32
C GLY A 263 8.95 -0.65 -10.25
N GLU A 264 8.45 -1.50 -9.32
CA GLU A 264 7.47 -1.14 -8.26
C GLU A 264 8.12 -1.00 -6.88
N LEU A 265 8.89 0.07 -6.71
CA LEU A 265 9.61 0.33 -5.45
C LEU A 265 8.69 0.79 -4.31
N GLY A 266 7.56 1.42 -4.63
CA GLY A 266 6.58 1.86 -3.63
C GLY A 266 5.98 0.69 -2.85
N THR A 267 5.55 -0.34 -3.55
CA THR A 267 5.02 -1.58 -2.96
C THR A 267 6.08 -2.28 -2.10
N LEU A 268 7.34 -2.31 -2.54
CA LEU A 268 8.46 -2.87 -1.76
C LEU A 268 8.68 -2.10 -0.45
N LEU A 269 8.61 -0.77 -0.50
CA LEU A 269 8.76 0.08 0.69
C LEU A 269 7.66 -0.22 1.73
N VAL A 270 6.40 -0.37 1.29
CA VAL A 270 5.29 -0.77 2.17
C VAL A 270 5.53 -2.15 2.77
N LEU A 271 5.92 -3.15 1.98
CA LEU A 271 6.20 -4.51 2.48
C LEU A 271 7.35 -4.53 3.48
N THR A 272 8.39 -3.73 3.25
CA THR A 272 9.53 -3.60 4.17
C THR A 272 9.09 -2.99 5.51
N LEU A 273 8.25 -1.96 5.47
CA LEU A 273 7.67 -1.35 6.67
C LEU A 273 6.78 -2.35 7.43
N VAL A 274 5.90 -3.07 6.73
CA VAL A 274 5.06 -4.13 7.32
C VAL A 274 5.93 -5.18 8.00
N TYR A 275 6.99 -5.64 7.33
CA TYR A 275 7.90 -6.63 7.89
C TYR A 275 8.59 -6.12 9.16
N ALA A 276 9.09 -4.87 9.15
CA ALA A 276 9.70 -4.26 10.33
C ALA A 276 8.73 -4.16 11.52
N CYS A 277 7.48 -3.76 11.26
CA CYS A 277 6.43 -3.69 12.27
C CYS A 277 6.05 -5.09 12.80
N LEU A 278 5.95 -6.10 11.93
CA LEU A 278 5.70 -7.49 12.35
C LEU A 278 6.84 -8.05 13.19
N LEU A 279 8.10 -7.72 12.86
CA LEU A 279 9.25 -8.07 13.69
C LEU A 279 9.14 -7.47 15.08
N PHE A 280 8.70 -6.22 15.17
CA PHE A 280 8.52 -5.54 16.46
C PHE A 280 7.46 -6.21 17.33
N VAL A 281 6.33 -6.63 16.74
CA VAL A 281 5.20 -7.24 17.46
C VAL A 281 5.45 -8.72 17.78
N PHE A 282 6.03 -9.48 16.84
CA PHE A 282 6.20 -10.93 16.93
C PHE A 282 7.66 -11.37 17.11
N CYS A 283 8.52 -10.45 17.55
CA CYS A 283 9.92 -10.81 17.81
C CYS A 283 9.98 -11.99 18.79
N PRO A 284 10.72 -13.06 18.47
CA PRO A 284 10.95 -14.17 19.37
C PRO A 284 11.61 -13.69 20.67
N ASP A 285 11.27 -14.30 21.79
CA ASP A 285 11.84 -13.95 23.08
C ASP A 285 13.37 -13.90 23.03
N ARG A 286 13.95 -12.91 23.72
CA ARG A 286 15.40 -12.66 23.76
C ARG A 286 16.21 -13.88 24.22
N THR A 287 15.56 -14.82 24.91
CA THR A 287 16.15 -16.07 25.36
C THR A 287 16.40 -17.07 24.22
N GLU A 288 15.57 -17.06 23.16
CA GLU A 288 15.75 -17.93 22.01
C GLU A 288 16.75 -17.37 20.97
N LEU A 289 16.93 -16.05 20.92
CA LEU A 289 17.88 -15.40 20.02
C LEU A 289 19.08 -14.88 20.80
N ARG A 290 20.17 -15.65 20.83
CA ARG A 290 21.45 -15.15 21.35
C ARG A 290 21.85 -13.89 20.54
N ARG A 291 22.41 -12.87 21.24
CA ARG A 291 22.93 -11.64 20.61
C ARG A 291 23.81 -11.92 19.40
N ALA A 292 24.62 -12.99 19.45
CA ALA A 292 25.44 -13.44 18.35
C ALA A 292 24.66 -13.85 17.09
N THR A 293 23.44 -14.41 17.24
CA THR A 293 22.59 -14.78 16.08
C THR A 293 21.98 -13.55 15.44
N LEU A 294 21.50 -12.59 16.24
CA LEU A 294 21.01 -11.30 15.74
C LEU A 294 22.11 -10.54 15.01
N LEU A 295 23.32 -10.45 15.59
CA LEU A 295 24.47 -9.82 14.95
C LEU A 295 24.84 -10.49 13.62
N LYS A 296 24.82 -11.82 13.54
CA LYS A 296 25.06 -12.55 12.27
C LYS A 296 23.97 -12.28 11.24
N MET A 297 22.70 -12.22 11.66
CA MET A 297 21.59 -11.90 10.76
C MET A 297 21.67 -10.45 10.27
N PHE A 298 21.89 -9.48 11.16
CA PHE A 298 22.12 -8.08 10.77
C PHE A 298 23.34 -7.93 9.88
N GLY A 299 24.44 -8.64 10.20
CA GLY A 299 25.63 -8.69 9.37
C GLY A 299 25.36 -9.26 7.98
N ALA A 300 24.63 -10.37 7.88
CA ALA A 300 24.26 -10.95 6.59
C ALA A 300 23.35 -10.01 5.78
N VAL A 301 22.37 -9.40 6.42
CA VAL A 301 21.52 -8.39 5.78
C VAL A 301 22.33 -7.18 5.33
N ALA A 302 23.24 -6.69 6.15
CA ALA A 302 24.13 -5.59 5.79
C ALA A 302 25.03 -5.94 4.60
N VAL A 303 25.60 -7.14 4.57
CA VAL A 303 26.39 -7.64 3.42
C VAL A 303 25.54 -7.71 2.16
N ILE A 304 24.31 -8.26 2.24
CA ILE A 304 23.40 -8.31 1.09
C ILE A 304 23.06 -6.89 0.61
N LEU A 305 22.74 -5.98 1.52
CA LEU A 305 22.46 -4.57 1.17
C LEU A 305 23.66 -3.90 0.50
N VAL A 306 24.88 -4.15 1.01
CA VAL A 306 26.12 -3.66 0.40
C VAL A 306 26.31 -4.27 -0.99
N CYS A 307 26.13 -5.58 -1.16
CA CYS A 307 26.21 -6.23 -2.47
C CYS A 307 25.19 -5.66 -3.46
N VAL A 308 23.94 -5.49 -3.02
CA VAL A 308 22.88 -4.87 -3.84
C VAL A 308 23.24 -3.42 -4.18
N ALA A 309 23.75 -2.65 -3.23
CA ALA A 309 24.16 -1.26 -3.45
C ALA A 309 25.33 -1.18 -4.44
N VAL A 310 26.35 -2.04 -4.29
CA VAL A 310 27.48 -2.11 -5.21
C VAL A 310 27.02 -2.52 -6.60
N PHE A 311 26.23 -3.59 -6.73
CA PHE A 311 25.68 -4.03 -8.00
C PHE A 311 24.82 -2.94 -8.66
N SER A 312 23.96 -2.28 -7.90
CA SER A 312 23.16 -1.15 -8.37
C SER A 312 24.02 0.02 -8.85
N ALA A 313 25.09 0.33 -8.12
CA ALA A 313 26.03 1.39 -8.52
C ALA A 313 26.79 1.03 -9.81
N VAL A 314 27.18 -0.23 -9.98
CA VAL A 314 27.81 -0.73 -11.21
C VAL A 314 26.82 -0.62 -12.38
N CYS A 315 25.60 -1.10 -12.20
CA CYS A 315 24.56 -1.00 -13.23
C CYS A 315 24.24 0.45 -13.60
N LEU A 316 24.13 1.33 -12.60
CA LEU A 316 23.90 2.76 -12.79
C LEU A 316 25.04 3.41 -13.60
N ARG A 317 26.29 3.11 -13.24
CA ARG A 317 27.45 3.61 -13.98
C ARG A 317 27.50 3.12 -15.42
N ALA A 318 27.14 1.85 -15.65
CA ALA A 318 27.12 1.26 -16.98
C ALA A 318 26.04 1.85 -17.89
N SER A 319 24.89 2.25 -17.36
CA SER A 319 23.75 2.72 -18.15
C SER A 319 23.53 4.25 -18.14
N ASN A 320 23.92 4.93 -17.06
CA ASN A 320 23.69 6.37 -16.85
C ASN A 320 24.91 7.06 -16.24
N GLY A 321 26.10 6.53 -16.47
CA GLY A 321 27.33 6.97 -15.83
C GLY A 321 27.77 8.38 -16.22
N ALA A 322 27.52 8.79 -17.46
CA ALA A 322 27.90 10.11 -17.94
C ALA A 322 27.05 11.22 -17.29
N LYS A 323 25.74 11.00 -17.14
CA LYS A 323 24.86 11.94 -16.40
C LYS A 323 25.25 12.07 -14.94
N VAL A 324 25.55 10.94 -14.30
CA VAL A 324 25.99 10.94 -12.90
C VAL A 324 27.31 11.70 -12.74
N ALA A 325 28.24 11.59 -13.70
CA ALA A 325 29.51 12.32 -13.69
C ALA A 325 29.29 13.84 -13.77
N VAL A 326 28.46 14.33 -14.68
CA VAL A 326 28.11 15.76 -14.79
C VAL A 326 27.50 16.30 -13.50
N ILE A 327 26.53 15.58 -12.91
CA ILE A 327 25.90 16.00 -11.65
C ILE A 327 26.92 16.04 -10.51
N ARG A 328 27.83 15.07 -10.48
CA ARG A 328 28.92 15.05 -9.48
C ARG A 328 29.86 16.23 -9.65
N GLU A 329 30.29 16.52 -10.87
CA GLU A 329 31.18 17.63 -11.21
C GLU A 329 30.59 18.97 -10.72
N VAL A 330 29.32 19.23 -11.08
CA VAL A 330 28.63 20.46 -10.64
C VAL A 330 28.49 20.52 -9.11
N ARG A 331 28.12 19.41 -8.46
CA ARG A 331 27.90 19.38 -7.00
C ARG A 331 29.17 19.55 -6.18
N THR A 332 30.30 19.04 -6.68
CA THR A 332 31.58 19.15 -5.95
C THR A 332 32.31 20.45 -6.25
N ALA A 333 31.76 21.32 -7.12
CA ALA A 333 32.48 22.48 -7.66
C ALA A 333 33.91 22.13 -8.11
N ALA A 334 34.09 20.88 -8.58
CA ALA A 334 35.40 20.40 -9.01
C ALA A 334 35.89 21.30 -10.14
N PRO A 335 37.15 21.75 -10.11
CA PRO A 335 37.71 22.48 -11.23
C PRO A 335 37.54 21.63 -12.51
N ALA A 336 37.11 22.31 -13.59
CA ALA A 336 37.02 21.66 -14.89
C ALA A 336 38.26 20.80 -15.14
N VAL A 337 38.06 19.57 -15.57
CA VAL A 337 39.21 18.71 -15.97
C VAL A 337 40.04 19.52 -16.96
N ASP A 338 41.33 19.67 -16.71
CA ASP A 338 42.23 20.51 -17.50
C ASP A 338 41.95 20.37 -19.00
N GLY A 339 41.52 21.46 -19.64
CA GLY A 339 41.24 21.54 -21.08
C GLY A 339 39.78 21.39 -21.49
N ASP A 340 38.80 21.14 -20.61
CA ASP A 340 37.39 21.06 -20.98
C ASP A 340 36.70 22.44 -20.90
N THR A 341 36.62 23.13 -22.01
CA THR A 341 36.00 24.46 -22.15
C THR A 341 34.49 24.43 -22.40
N ARG A 342 33.87 23.23 -22.42
CA ARG A 342 32.44 23.10 -22.71
C ARG A 342 31.60 23.71 -21.61
N THR A 343 30.50 24.33 -22.00
CA THR A 343 29.46 24.80 -21.11
C THR A 343 28.76 23.62 -20.40
N ILE A 344 28.09 23.89 -19.28
CA ILE A 344 27.31 22.87 -18.55
C ILE A 344 26.26 22.23 -19.48
N ASP A 345 25.61 23.00 -20.36
CA ASP A 345 24.59 22.52 -21.28
C ASP A 345 25.20 21.57 -22.32
N GLU A 346 26.38 21.89 -22.87
CA GLU A 346 27.10 21.01 -23.78
C GLU A 346 27.56 19.71 -23.10
N LYS A 347 27.98 19.78 -21.83
CA LYS A 347 28.34 18.60 -21.03
C LYS A 347 27.12 17.71 -20.79
N ILE A 348 25.95 18.29 -20.48
CA ILE A 348 24.69 17.56 -20.31
C ILE A 348 24.27 16.89 -21.62
N ALA A 349 24.30 17.61 -22.73
CA ALA A 349 23.95 17.05 -24.04
C ALA A 349 24.88 15.88 -24.44
N ALA A 350 26.19 16.03 -24.24
CA ALA A 350 27.18 14.99 -24.48
C ALA A 350 26.98 13.78 -23.55
N ALA A 351 26.66 13.99 -22.27
CA ALA A 351 26.38 12.93 -21.31
C ALA A 351 25.12 12.13 -21.70
N CYS A 352 24.05 12.82 -22.11
CA CYS A 352 22.82 12.17 -22.57
C CYS A 352 23.06 11.32 -23.83
N ALA A 353 23.87 11.80 -24.77
CA ALA A 353 24.23 11.06 -25.97
C ALA A 353 25.07 9.81 -25.65
N ARG A 354 26.07 9.93 -24.75
CA ARG A 354 26.90 8.81 -24.30
C ARG A 354 26.10 7.73 -23.58
N ASP A 355 25.22 8.11 -22.66
CA ASP A 355 24.40 7.15 -21.92
C ASP A 355 23.39 6.46 -22.85
N LYS A 356 22.89 7.14 -23.88
CA LYS A 356 22.02 6.55 -24.91
C LYS A 356 22.74 5.52 -25.76
N GLU A 357 24.02 5.75 -26.06
CA GLU A 357 24.86 4.79 -26.77
C GLU A 357 25.26 3.61 -25.88
N ALA A 358 25.66 3.88 -24.64
CA ALA A 358 25.95 2.85 -23.63
C ALA A 358 24.75 1.91 -23.39
N ALA A 359 23.54 2.43 -23.44
CA ALA A 359 22.31 1.63 -23.30
C ALA A 359 22.12 0.61 -24.43
N LYS A 360 22.65 0.87 -25.63
CA LYS A 360 22.57 -0.07 -26.78
C LYS A 360 23.57 -1.23 -26.64
N THR A 361 24.73 -0.96 -26.05
CA THR A 361 25.83 -1.93 -25.93
C THR A 361 25.79 -2.70 -24.61
N CYS A 362 25.08 -2.19 -23.61
CA CYS A 362 24.97 -2.79 -22.29
C CYS A 362 24.07 -4.02 -22.28
N ALA A 363 24.44 -5.04 -21.50
CA ALA A 363 23.58 -6.21 -21.31
C ALA A 363 22.17 -5.79 -20.84
N PRO A 364 21.08 -6.39 -21.41
CA PRO A 364 19.70 -5.94 -21.13
C PRO A 364 19.33 -5.86 -19.66
N LEU A 365 19.83 -6.81 -18.84
CA LEU A 365 19.59 -6.82 -17.40
C LEU A 365 20.28 -5.65 -16.70
N ILE A 366 21.56 -5.39 -17.03
CA ILE A 366 22.35 -4.30 -16.44
C ILE A 366 21.72 -2.95 -16.80
N ASN A 367 21.34 -2.76 -18.05
CA ASN A 367 20.67 -1.55 -18.50
C ASN A 367 19.33 -1.34 -17.77
N ARG A 368 18.53 -2.40 -17.62
CA ARG A 368 17.25 -2.34 -16.91
C ARG A 368 17.43 -1.96 -15.44
N VAL A 369 18.32 -2.65 -14.71
CA VAL A 369 18.60 -2.35 -13.30
C VAL A 369 19.18 -0.94 -13.16
N GLY A 370 20.12 -0.54 -14.01
CA GLY A 370 20.71 0.80 -13.97
C GLY A 370 19.70 1.91 -14.21
N ASN A 371 18.73 1.70 -15.11
CA ASN A 371 17.64 2.65 -15.34
C ASN A 371 16.67 2.73 -14.16
N GLU A 372 16.38 1.61 -13.46
CA GLU A 372 15.57 1.65 -12.24
C GLU A 372 16.30 2.40 -11.10
N VAL A 373 17.58 2.15 -10.94
CA VAL A 373 18.41 2.90 -9.96
C VAL A 373 18.45 4.38 -10.33
N TRP A 374 18.59 4.72 -11.62
CA TRP A 374 18.55 6.11 -12.07
C TRP A 374 17.21 6.79 -11.76
N LYS A 375 16.08 6.08 -11.89
CA LYS A 375 14.76 6.62 -11.47
C LYS A 375 14.73 6.99 -9.99
N VAL A 376 15.32 6.17 -9.11
CA VAL A 376 15.43 6.51 -7.68
C VAL A 376 16.33 7.72 -7.50
N CYS A 377 17.51 7.71 -8.10
CA CYS A 377 18.46 8.81 -8.00
C CYS A 377 17.85 10.14 -8.46
N ARG A 378 17.17 10.17 -9.62
CA ARG A 378 16.53 11.38 -10.12
C ARG A 378 15.41 11.90 -9.21
N ARG A 379 14.63 11.01 -8.54
CA ARG A 379 13.62 11.41 -7.56
C ARG A 379 14.24 12.05 -6.33
N VAL A 380 15.34 11.50 -5.84
CA VAL A 380 16.11 12.10 -4.72
C VAL A 380 16.75 13.43 -5.12
N LEU A 381 17.33 13.50 -6.31
CA LEU A 381 17.89 14.74 -6.86
C LEU A 381 16.82 15.81 -7.06
N ALA A 382 15.62 15.37 -7.45
CA ALA A 382 14.47 16.24 -7.60
C ALA A 382 14.02 16.88 -6.27
N MET A 383 14.17 16.17 -5.16
CA MET A 383 13.87 16.70 -3.81
C MET A 383 14.95 17.70 -3.34
N LYS A 384 16.21 17.38 -3.62
CA LYS A 384 17.37 18.22 -3.23
C LYS A 384 18.07 18.66 -4.50
N LYS A 385 17.57 19.76 -5.08
CA LYS A 385 18.20 20.34 -6.28
C LYS A 385 19.69 20.60 -5.98
N PRO A 386 20.61 20.05 -6.78
CA PRO A 386 22.04 20.38 -6.67
C PRO A 386 22.24 21.87 -6.92
N GLU A 387 23.00 22.53 -6.07
CA GLU A 387 23.43 23.91 -6.30
C GLU A 387 24.22 23.95 -7.62
N GLY A 388 24.01 24.99 -8.41
CA GLY A 388 24.69 25.19 -9.69
C GLY A 388 24.00 24.60 -10.92
N LEU A 389 22.83 23.91 -10.80
CA LEU A 389 22.02 23.48 -11.95
C LEU A 389 20.73 24.27 -12.05
N THR A 390 20.39 24.72 -13.27
CA THR A 390 19.08 25.34 -13.57
C THR A 390 17.98 24.29 -13.68
N ASP A 391 16.70 24.71 -13.65
CA ASP A 391 15.57 23.80 -13.83
C ASP A 391 15.55 23.17 -15.22
N GLU A 392 15.98 23.93 -16.24
CA GLU A 392 16.11 23.44 -17.62
C GLU A 392 17.20 22.38 -17.75
N GLN A 393 18.33 22.58 -17.11
CA GLN A 393 19.43 21.61 -17.06
C GLN A 393 19.03 20.32 -16.32
N MET A 394 18.26 20.44 -15.22
CA MET A 394 17.71 19.30 -14.52
C MET A 394 16.74 18.51 -15.41
N LEU A 395 15.88 19.22 -16.16
CA LEU A 395 14.96 18.61 -17.12
C LEU A 395 15.72 17.88 -18.25
N ALA A 396 16.78 18.50 -18.80
CA ALA A 396 17.61 17.90 -19.82
C ALA A 396 18.33 16.62 -19.35
N LEU A 397 18.72 16.55 -18.08
CA LEU A 397 19.24 15.35 -17.43
C LEU A 397 18.17 14.27 -17.18
N GLY A 398 16.90 14.57 -17.48
CA GLY A 398 15.76 13.69 -17.20
C GLY A 398 15.38 13.66 -15.72
N VAL A 399 15.86 14.61 -14.94
CA VAL A 399 15.47 14.82 -13.53
C VAL A 399 14.25 15.73 -13.53
N ASP A 400 13.10 15.15 -13.85
CA ASP A 400 11.85 15.90 -13.86
C ASP A 400 11.25 15.96 -12.47
N ASN A 401 11.14 17.18 -11.97
CA ASN A 401 10.49 17.53 -10.71
C ASN A 401 9.13 18.18 -10.92
N TYR A 402 8.66 18.23 -12.17
CA TYR A 402 7.48 18.96 -12.55
C TYR A 402 6.24 18.61 -11.71
N GLN A 403 5.98 17.31 -11.51
CA GLN A 403 4.83 16.86 -10.73
C GLN A 403 4.94 17.30 -9.27
N LEU A 404 6.07 16.99 -8.61
CA LEU A 404 6.27 17.33 -7.19
C LEU A 404 6.25 18.87 -7.00
N ARG A 405 6.96 19.60 -7.83
CA ARG A 405 7.06 21.05 -7.73
C ARG A 405 5.69 21.73 -7.92
N ARG A 406 4.94 21.37 -8.95
CA ARG A 406 3.60 21.92 -9.19
C ARG A 406 2.64 21.58 -8.05
N ASN A 407 2.62 20.33 -7.61
CA ASN A 407 1.75 19.91 -6.54
C ASN A 407 2.13 20.56 -5.20
N ASN A 408 3.43 20.74 -4.91
CA ASN A 408 3.87 21.46 -3.70
C ASN A 408 3.54 22.96 -3.76
N MET A 409 3.68 23.61 -4.92
CA MET A 409 3.26 25.00 -5.09
C MET A 409 1.75 25.16 -4.91
N ALA A 410 0.98 24.25 -5.48
CA ALA A 410 -0.46 24.22 -5.29
C ALA A 410 -0.85 23.97 -3.82
N ALA A 411 -0.21 23.02 -3.16
CA ALA A 411 -0.44 22.72 -1.74
C ALA A 411 -0.10 23.94 -0.86
N ALA A 412 1.04 24.59 -1.09
CA ALA A 412 1.46 25.77 -0.35
C ALA A 412 0.48 26.94 -0.50
N SER A 413 -0.14 27.09 -1.67
CA SER A 413 -1.14 28.15 -1.90
C SER A 413 -2.47 27.91 -1.15
N GLY A 414 -2.70 26.72 -0.58
CA GLY A 414 -3.86 26.44 0.26
C GLY A 414 -3.85 27.14 1.62
N GLY A 415 -2.68 27.54 2.14
CA GLY A 415 -2.56 28.13 3.46
C GLY A 415 -3.10 27.25 4.58
N TRP A 416 -3.65 27.84 5.65
CA TRP A 416 -4.18 27.09 6.79
C TRP A 416 -5.59 26.52 6.56
N PHE A 417 -6.45 27.20 5.79
CA PHE A 417 -7.87 26.86 5.66
C PHE A 417 -8.29 26.48 4.24
N GLY A 418 -7.35 26.30 3.36
CA GLY A 418 -7.59 26.00 1.97
C GLY A 418 -7.92 27.22 1.14
N SER A 419 -7.71 27.12 -0.14
CA SER A 419 -8.03 28.16 -1.11
C SER A 419 -8.86 27.56 -2.22
N SER A 420 -10.10 28.04 -2.36
CA SER A 420 -10.99 27.64 -3.44
C SER A 420 -10.88 28.57 -4.66
N TYR A 421 -10.27 29.75 -4.51
CA TYR A 421 -10.49 30.87 -5.43
C TYR A 421 -9.53 30.97 -6.62
N GLU A 422 -8.40 30.30 -6.65
CA GLU A 422 -7.44 30.39 -7.76
C GLU A 422 -6.88 29.02 -8.15
N MET A 423 -7.75 28.00 -8.20
CA MET A 423 -7.28 26.65 -8.57
C MET A 423 -6.82 26.56 -10.03
N ASP A 424 -7.27 27.47 -10.89
CA ASP A 424 -6.83 27.53 -12.28
C ASP A 424 -5.38 28.01 -12.46
N ARG A 425 -4.83 28.67 -11.43
CA ARG A 425 -3.47 29.22 -11.49
C ARG A 425 -2.37 28.16 -11.37
N TYR A 426 -2.66 27.05 -10.69
CA TYR A 426 -1.71 25.95 -10.50
C TYR A 426 -2.37 24.63 -10.89
N THR A 427 -2.19 24.20 -12.13
CA THR A 427 -2.63 22.87 -12.55
C THR A 427 -1.86 21.80 -11.77
N MET A 428 -2.58 21.04 -10.95
CA MET A 428 -2.02 19.88 -10.26
C MET A 428 -1.92 18.69 -11.22
N VAL A 429 -1.00 17.80 -10.96
CA VAL A 429 -0.78 16.61 -11.78
C VAL A 429 -1.01 15.36 -10.94
N VAL A 430 -1.85 14.44 -11.41
CA VAL A 430 -2.18 13.16 -10.73
C VAL A 430 -2.75 13.39 -9.31
N ALA A 431 -3.47 14.50 -9.12
CA ALA A 431 -4.04 14.89 -7.82
C ALA A 431 -5.17 13.94 -7.37
N GLU A 432 -5.81 13.23 -8.32
CA GLU A 432 -6.85 12.24 -8.04
C GLU A 432 -6.30 10.94 -7.45
N SER A 433 -5.00 10.66 -7.57
CA SER A 433 -4.40 9.41 -7.10
C SER A 433 -3.19 9.62 -6.20
N ASP A 434 -1.99 9.79 -6.77
CA ASP A 434 -0.74 9.75 -6.03
C ASP A 434 -0.47 11.04 -5.23
N PHE A 435 -1.02 12.17 -5.67
CA PHE A 435 -0.89 13.47 -5.01
C PHE A 435 -2.18 13.95 -4.35
N VAL A 436 -3.06 13.04 -3.96
CA VAL A 436 -4.31 13.40 -3.29
C VAL A 436 -4.11 14.15 -1.99
N PHE A 437 -3.03 13.86 -1.23
CA PHE A 437 -2.75 14.59 0.01
C PHE A 437 -2.30 16.04 -0.27
N ALA A 438 -1.53 16.27 -1.33
CA ALA A 438 -1.22 17.64 -1.77
C ALA A 438 -2.49 18.39 -2.17
N PHE A 439 -3.49 17.70 -2.74
CA PHE A 439 -4.79 18.26 -3.02
C PHE A 439 -5.59 18.55 -1.73
N VAL A 440 -5.53 17.68 -0.72
CA VAL A 440 -6.08 17.98 0.62
C VAL A 440 -5.51 19.29 1.16
N LEU A 441 -4.17 19.46 1.11
CA LEU A 441 -3.51 20.69 1.55
C LEU A 441 -3.95 21.91 0.73
N ARG A 442 -4.16 21.75 -0.57
CA ARG A 442 -4.68 22.82 -1.43
C ARG A 442 -6.12 23.18 -1.11
N ALA A 443 -7.00 22.19 -1.00
CA ALA A 443 -8.43 22.38 -0.85
C ALA A 443 -8.86 22.74 0.57
N LEU A 444 -8.28 22.07 1.58
CA LEU A 444 -8.66 22.19 2.99
C LEU A 444 -7.57 22.86 3.85
N GLY A 445 -6.44 23.17 3.26
CA GLY A 445 -5.31 23.79 3.95
C GLY A 445 -4.57 22.89 4.93
N GLY A 446 -3.68 23.49 5.69
CA GLY A 446 -2.89 22.81 6.72
C GLY A 446 -3.76 22.12 7.78
N VAL A 447 -4.89 22.70 8.15
CA VAL A 447 -5.84 22.11 9.10
C VAL A 447 -6.41 20.81 8.56
N GLY A 448 -6.81 20.75 7.28
CA GLY A 448 -7.27 19.53 6.63
C GLY A 448 -6.17 18.47 6.55
N GLY A 449 -4.95 18.85 6.22
CA GLY A 449 -3.80 17.95 6.20
C GLY A 449 -3.49 17.36 7.57
N ILE A 450 -3.48 18.18 8.63
CA ILE A 450 -3.30 17.73 10.02
C ILE A 450 -4.43 16.78 10.42
N ALA A 451 -5.68 17.08 10.10
CA ALA A 451 -6.82 16.21 10.39
C ALA A 451 -6.67 14.82 9.74
N VAL A 452 -6.27 14.76 8.48
CA VAL A 452 -6.03 13.48 7.78
C VAL A 452 -4.87 12.71 8.41
N LEU A 453 -3.78 13.38 8.80
CA LEU A 453 -2.66 12.75 9.52
C LEU A 453 -3.12 12.19 10.88
N LEU A 454 -3.86 12.96 11.65
CA LEU A 454 -4.39 12.53 12.95
C LEU A 454 -5.36 11.36 12.80
N MET A 455 -6.23 11.35 11.80
CA MET A 455 -7.11 10.22 11.50
C MET A 455 -6.29 8.96 11.13
N THR A 456 -5.22 9.11 10.36
CA THR A 456 -4.32 8.00 10.02
C THR A 456 -3.64 7.41 11.26
N LEU A 457 -3.16 8.26 12.17
CA LEU A 457 -2.57 7.83 13.45
C LEU A 457 -3.63 7.22 14.39
N ALA A 458 -4.84 7.77 14.41
CA ALA A 458 -5.95 7.21 15.18
C ALA A 458 -6.35 5.82 14.68
N LEU A 459 -6.36 5.57 13.35
CA LEU A 459 -6.55 4.22 12.81
C LEU A 459 -5.49 3.25 13.31
N LEU A 460 -4.23 3.67 13.38
CA LEU A 460 -3.15 2.84 13.93
C LEU A 460 -3.40 2.49 15.39
N ILE A 461 -3.74 3.47 16.22
CA ILE A 461 -3.98 3.29 17.67
C ILE A 461 -5.20 2.39 17.91
N CYS A 462 -6.33 2.71 17.27
CA CYS A 462 -7.56 1.93 17.42
C CYS A 462 -7.40 0.51 16.88
N GLY A 463 -6.76 0.36 15.71
CA GLY A 463 -6.47 -0.95 15.12
C GLY A 463 -5.57 -1.80 16.01
N ASN A 464 -4.48 -1.24 16.55
CA ASN A 464 -3.59 -1.96 17.47
C ASN A 464 -4.33 -2.41 18.76
N ARG A 465 -5.14 -1.54 19.37
CA ARG A 465 -5.94 -1.89 20.55
C ARG A 465 -6.92 -3.02 20.25
N ARG A 466 -7.53 -2.98 19.08
CA ARG A 466 -8.50 -3.99 18.66
C ARG A 466 -7.85 -5.33 18.39
N LEU A 467 -6.75 -5.36 17.66
CA LEU A 467 -6.01 -6.57 17.31
C LEU A 467 -5.30 -7.21 18.52
N GLY A 468 -4.87 -6.42 19.49
CA GLY A 468 -4.26 -6.92 20.72
C GLY A 468 -5.20 -7.79 21.59
N ALA A 469 -6.52 -7.73 21.36
CA ALA A 469 -7.51 -8.56 22.05
C ALA A 469 -7.85 -9.87 21.29
N VAL A 470 -7.25 -10.12 20.13
CA VAL A 470 -7.53 -11.31 19.30
C VAL A 470 -6.87 -12.54 19.87
N ALA A 471 -7.66 -13.59 20.15
CA ALA A 471 -7.15 -14.83 20.72
C ALA A 471 -6.37 -15.69 19.71
N GLY A 472 -6.76 -15.68 18.43
CA GLY A 472 -6.14 -16.47 17.38
C GLY A 472 -4.84 -15.82 16.88
N ARG A 473 -3.68 -16.43 17.17
CA ARG A 473 -2.36 -15.86 16.82
C ARG A 473 -2.17 -15.60 15.33
N ALA A 474 -2.61 -16.51 14.46
CA ALA A 474 -2.54 -16.35 13.02
C ALA A 474 -3.46 -15.21 12.52
N GLU A 475 -4.69 -15.17 13.02
CA GLU A 475 -5.67 -14.13 12.72
C GLU A 475 -5.18 -12.75 13.17
N MET A 476 -4.63 -12.69 14.40
CA MET A 476 -4.00 -11.50 14.95
C MET A 476 -2.84 -11.01 14.07
N ALA A 477 -1.94 -11.93 13.66
CA ALA A 477 -0.77 -11.58 12.86
C ALA A 477 -1.13 -11.03 11.48
N VAL A 478 -2.08 -11.66 10.79
CA VAL A 478 -2.60 -11.17 9.51
C VAL A 478 -3.30 -9.82 9.69
N GLY A 479 -4.07 -9.65 10.77
CA GLY A 479 -4.67 -8.37 11.12
C GLY A 479 -3.64 -7.25 11.29
N TYR A 480 -2.56 -7.50 12.00
CA TYR A 480 -1.46 -6.54 12.15
C TYR A 480 -0.77 -6.25 10.81
N ALA A 481 -0.51 -7.27 9.97
CA ALA A 481 0.05 -7.05 8.64
C ALA A 481 -0.83 -6.13 7.80
N PHE A 482 -2.15 -6.30 7.88
CA PHE A 482 -3.11 -5.51 7.15
C PHE A 482 -3.21 -4.07 7.71
N LEU A 483 -3.20 -3.91 9.01
CA LEU A 483 -3.17 -2.60 9.65
C LEU A 483 -1.92 -1.81 9.25
N TYR A 484 -0.75 -2.44 9.32
CA TYR A 484 0.49 -1.78 8.96
C TYR A 484 0.64 -1.53 7.46
N ALA A 485 0.07 -2.39 6.61
CA ALA A 485 -0.01 -2.13 5.17
C ALA A 485 -0.89 -0.91 4.87
N LEU A 486 -2.09 -0.83 5.49
CA LEU A 486 -3.03 0.28 5.32
C LEU A 486 -2.43 1.60 5.78
N VAL A 487 -2.06 1.66 7.07
CA VAL A 487 -1.56 2.89 7.70
C VAL A 487 -0.19 3.27 7.16
N GLY A 488 0.70 2.28 6.97
CA GLY A 488 2.03 2.50 6.42
C GLY A 488 1.99 3.11 5.02
N GLN A 489 1.11 2.62 4.16
CA GLN A 489 0.90 3.19 2.82
C GLN A 489 0.40 4.63 2.90
N MET A 490 -0.56 4.93 3.78
CA MET A 490 -1.06 6.29 3.98
C MET A 490 0.04 7.23 4.47
N LEU A 491 0.85 6.83 5.45
CA LEU A 491 1.96 7.64 5.98
C LEU A 491 3.06 7.87 4.93
N ILE A 492 3.40 6.86 4.14
CA ILE A 492 4.37 7.00 3.04
C ILE A 492 3.83 7.96 1.98
N CYS A 493 2.54 7.87 1.63
CA CYS A 493 1.89 8.78 0.70
C CYS A 493 1.95 10.23 1.23
N ILE A 494 1.59 10.46 2.50
CA ILE A 494 1.68 11.77 3.14
C ILE A 494 3.11 12.31 3.06
N ALA A 495 4.09 11.52 3.50
CA ALA A 495 5.50 11.92 3.52
C ALA A 495 6.05 12.23 2.11
N ALA A 496 5.64 11.47 1.09
CA ALA A 496 6.02 11.71 -0.29
C ALA A 496 5.39 13.00 -0.85
N ASN A 497 4.12 13.28 -0.50
CA ASN A 497 3.41 14.46 -0.98
C ASN A 497 3.93 15.77 -0.37
N ILE A 498 4.47 15.73 0.85
CA ILE A 498 5.10 16.90 1.49
C ILE A 498 6.62 16.98 1.26
N GLY A 499 7.16 16.09 0.44
CA GLY A 499 8.58 16.10 0.07
C GLY A 499 9.54 15.56 1.13
N LEU A 500 9.07 14.83 2.16
CA LEU A 500 9.93 14.12 3.12
C LEU A 500 10.50 12.83 2.54
N LEU A 501 9.76 12.18 1.63
CA LEU A 501 10.19 11.01 0.89
C LEU A 501 10.16 11.28 -0.62
N PRO A 502 10.96 10.56 -1.42
CA PRO A 502 10.82 10.59 -2.87
C PRO A 502 9.40 10.18 -3.29
N THR A 503 8.91 10.73 -4.39
CA THR A 503 7.61 10.35 -4.95
C THR A 503 7.61 8.87 -5.34
N VAL A 504 6.70 8.10 -4.75
CA VAL A 504 6.67 6.62 -4.90
C VAL A 504 5.44 6.12 -5.66
N GLY A 505 4.51 7.01 -6.04
CA GLY A 505 3.30 6.61 -6.78
C GLY A 505 2.39 5.68 -5.99
N LEU A 506 2.21 5.94 -4.70
CA LEU A 506 1.33 5.17 -3.82
C LEU A 506 0.03 5.93 -3.59
N PRO A 507 -1.12 5.33 -3.93
CA PRO A 507 -2.41 5.93 -3.64
C PRO A 507 -2.73 5.87 -2.15
N MET A 508 -3.45 6.86 -1.65
CA MET A 508 -3.93 6.92 -0.26
C MET A 508 -5.26 6.20 -0.11
N ALA A 509 -5.39 5.37 0.92
CA ALA A 509 -6.61 4.61 1.18
C ALA A 509 -7.84 5.54 1.30
N PHE A 510 -8.92 5.16 0.66
CA PHE A 510 -10.24 5.84 0.59
C PHE A 510 -10.25 7.22 -0.07
N LEU A 511 -9.14 7.96 -0.09
CA LEU A 511 -9.06 9.31 -0.66
C LEU A 511 -8.70 9.29 -2.15
N SER A 512 -7.74 8.43 -2.51
CA SER A 512 -7.24 8.33 -3.87
C SER A 512 -8.18 7.56 -4.78
N ARG A 513 -8.26 7.99 -6.02
CA ARG A 513 -8.85 7.20 -7.08
C ARG A 513 -7.94 6.01 -7.41
N GLY A 514 -8.50 4.81 -7.33
CA GLY A 514 -7.78 3.59 -7.73
C GLY A 514 -8.65 2.36 -7.49
N ASN A 515 -9.01 1.62 -8.56
CA ASN A 515 -9.90 0.47 -8.45
C ASN A 515 -9.35 -0.59 -7.48
N ALA A 516 -8.10 -1.01 -7.69
CA ALA A 516 -7.46 -2.01 -6.86
C ALA A 516 -7.21 -1.50 -5.43
N ASN A 517 -6.73 -0.24 -5.29
CA ASN A 517 -6.50 0.36 -3.99
C ASN A 517 -7.78 0.45 -3.14
N SER A 518 -8.91 0.82 -3.74
CA SER A 518 -10.18 0.88 -3.02
C SER A 518 -10.61 -0.51 -2.53
N VAL A 519 -10.58 -1.53 -3.40
CA VAL A 519 -10.90 -2.92 -3.02
C VAL A 519 -10.01 -3.40 -1.86
N ILE A 520 -8.71 -3.17 -1.96
CA ILE A 520 -7.75 -3.56 -0.93
C ILE A 520 -8.00 -2.79 0.37
N SER A 521 -8.26 -1.50 0.32
CA SER A 521 -8.53 -0.70 1.52
C SER A 521 -9.76 -1.22 2.28
N TYR A 522 -10.84 -1.56 1.58
CA TYR A 522 -12.02 -2.18 2.20
C TYR A 522 -11.68 -3.56 2.78
N LEU A 523 -10.99 -4.43 2.04
CA LEU A 523 -10.56 -5.73 2.55
C LEU A 523 -9.79 -5.59 3.86
N LEU A 524 -8.77 -4.71 3.88
CA LEU A 524 -7.91 -4.53 5.06
C LEU A 524 -8.73 -4.08 6.28
N VAL A 525 -9.60 -3.09 6.11
CA VAL A 525 -10.45 -2.57 7.17
C VAL A 525 -11.47 -3.61 7.65
N LEU A 526 -12.17 -4.26 6.72
CA LEU A 526 -13.17 -5.29 7.06
C LEU A 526 -12.53 -6.47 7.80
N PHE A 527 -11.32 -6.87 7.39
CA PHE A 527 -10.59 -7.92 8.09
C PHE A 527 -10.17 -7.50 9.50
N ILE A 528 -9.64 -6.28 9.69
CA ILE A 528 -9.26 -5.75 11.00
C ILE A 528 -10.47 -5.69 11.93
N LEU A 529 -11.60 -5.22 11.43
CA LEU A 529 -12.85 -5.16 12.19
C LEU A 529 -13.32 -6.55 12.59
N TYR A 530 -13.31 -7.49 11.66
CA TYR A 530 -13.75 -8.86 11.90
C TYR A 530 -12.80 -9.61 12.83
N ALA A 531 -11.49 -9.54 12.61
CA ALA A 531 -10.48 -10.19 13.44
C ALA A 531 -10.56 -9.71 14.90
N GLY A 532 -10.65 -8.40 15.09
CA GLY A 532 -10.77 -7.79 16.42
C GLY A 532 -12.19 -7.79 17.00
N ARG A 533 -13.13 -8.60 16.48
CA ARG A 533 -14.49 -8.69 17.02
C ARG A 533 -14.47 -9.16 18.48
N ARG A 534 -15.29 -8.54 19.31
CA ARG A 534 -15.43 -8.96 20.69
C ARG A 534 -16.23 -10.27 20.75
N PRO A 535 -15.80 -11.28 21.55
CA PRO A 535 -16.61 -12.47 21.74
C PRO A 535 -17.97 -12.06 22.32
N GLN A 536 -19.03 -12.71 21.86
CA GLN A 536 -20.32 -12.57 22.52
C GLN A 536 -20.14 -12.99 23.96
N LYS A 537 -20.27 -12.06 24.90
CA LYS A 537 -20.45 -12.45 26.30
C LYS A 537 -21.73 -13.29 26.30
N GLU A 538 -21.60 -14.55 26.72
CA GLU A 538 -22.76 -15.33 27.13
C GLU A 538 -23.52 -14.43 28.11
N VAL A 539 -24.68 -13.98 27.69
CA VAL A 539 -25.61 -13.30 28.59
C VAL A 539 -26.07 -14.41 29.51
N SER A 540 -25.34 -14.60 30.61
CA SER A 540 -25.85 -15.40 31.70
C SER A 540 -27.23 -14.84 32.05
N ARG A 541 -28.23 -15.66 31.79
CA ARG A 541 -29.63 -15.44 32.18
C ARG A 541 -29.76 -15.19 33.66
#